data_2b8169051adb73f6ba48867c030c84ad
#
_entry.id   2b8169051adb73f6ba48867c030c84ad
#
_cell.length_a   1.000
_cell.length_b   1.000
_cell.length_c   1.000
_cell.angle_alpha   90.00
_cell.angle_beta   90.00
_cell.angle_gamma   90.00
#
_symmetry.space_group_name_H-M   'P 1'
#
loop_
_entity.id
_entity.type
_entity.pdbx_description
1 polymer ?
#
loop_
_entity_poly.entity_id
_entity_poly.type
_entity_poly.pdbx_seq_one_letter_code
_entity_poly.pdbx_strand_id
1 'polypeptide(L)'
;MASADWNAAQYLKFEDERSRPARDLLAQVPALPHTGAAAHVIDLGCGPGNSTELLIARYPQARVVGLDSSPNMLAEARKRLPEVPFIQADLAHWLPGAAADAASGAGPYDLVFANAVFQWLPEHPALLARMLEALAPGAVLAVQMPDNIAEPSHRLMREIAQQGPWAAKLAQAARAPLPPVRHYYDLLAPWSARLDLFHIDYNHALSGPEAVVEWVSGTGLRPFLDPLDNAERAQFLARYTARIAQAYPLAQDGKLLLRFPRLFIVAQRRG
;
A
#
# COMPACT_ATOMS: atom_id res chain seq x y z
N MET A 1 2.13 0.60 22.59
CA MET A 1 0.93 -0.26 22.53
C MET A 1 1.01 -1.01 21.21
N ALA A 2 0.88 -2.33 21.22
CA ALA A 2 0.83 -3.10 19.96
C ALA A 2 -0.38 -2.61 19.15
N SER A 3 -0.18 -2.15 17.93
CA SER A 3 -1.30 -1.82 17.04
C SER A 3 -2.12 -3.09 16.84
N ALA A 4 -3.46 -2.98 16.85
CA ALA A 4 -4.32 -4.10 16.52
C ALA A 4 -3.94 -4.62 15.13
N ASP A 5 -3.84 -5.95 14.99
CA ASP A 5 -3.43 -6.58 13.74
C ASP A 5 -4.44 -6.30 12.60
N TRP A 6 -4.02 -6.41 11.35
CA TRP A 6 -4.85 -6.12 10.18
C TRP A 6 -5.98 -7.14 10.01
N ASN A 7 -7.17 -6.67 9.61
CA ASN A 7 -8.33 -7.52 9.33
C ASN A 7 -8.41 -7.86 7.85
N ALA A 8 -7.99 -9.07 7.49
CA ALA A 8 -7.99 -9.55 6.10
C ALA A 8 -9.41 -9.61 5.49
N ALA A 9 -10.43 -10.00 6.25
CA ALA A 9 -11.81 -10.10 5.75
C ALA A 9 -12.37 -8.73 5.32
N GLN A 10 -12.09 -7.66 6.10
CA GLN A 10 -12.48 -6.29 5.73
C GLN A 10 -11.68 -5.79 4.52
N TYR A 11 -10.42 -6.22 4.39
CA TYR A 11 -9.57 -5.85 3.26
C TYR A 11 -10.08 -6.45 1.94
N LEU A 12 -10.59 -7.68 1.95
CA LEU A 12 -11.04 -8.41 0.77
C LEU A 12 -12.38 -7.92 0.19
N LYS A 13 -13.18 -7.16 0.93
CA LYS A 13 -14.47 -6.62 0.44
C LYS A 13 -14.37 -5.78 -0.84
N PHE A 14 -13.22 -5.17 -1.10
CA PHE A 14 -12.95 -4.31 -2.27
C PHE A 14 -11.72 -4.82 -3.02
N GLU A 15 -11.63 -6.13 -3.20
CA GLU A 15 -10.43 -6.78 -3.74
C GLU A 15 -10.11 -6.31 -5.15
N ASP A 16 -11.10 -6.22 -6.04
CA ASP A 16 -10.89 -5.84 -7.43
C ASP A 16 -10.35 -4.41 -7.56
N GLU A 17 -10.95 -3.46 -6.84
CA GLU A 17 -10.52 -2.07 -6.86
C GLU A 17 -9.16 -1.88 -6.20
N ARG A 18 -8.82 -2.69 -5.20
CA ARG A 18 -7.51 -2.66 -4.52
C ARG A 18 -6.43 -3.36 -5.32
N SER A 19 -6.79 -4.36 -6.14
CA SER A 19 -5.88 -5.07 -7.02
C SER A 19 -5.60 -4.34 -8.32
N ARG A 20 -6.50 -3.45 -8.78
CA ARG A 20 -6.30 -2.66 -9.99
C ARG A 20 -5.00 -1.85 -9.98
N PRO A 21 -4.65 -1.08 -8.92
CA PRO A 21 -3.37 -0.36 -8.88
C PRO A 21 -2.14 -1.27 -8.93
N ALA A 22 -2.23 -2.48 -8.36
CA ALA A 22 -1.15 -3.46 -8.48
C ALA A 22 -0.98 -3.96 -9.91
N ARG A 23 -2.09 -4.20 -10.65
CA ARG A 23 -2.05 -4.55 -12.08
C ARG A 23 -1.46 -3.40 -12.92
N ASP A 24 -1.88 -2.16 -12.65
CA ASP A 24 -1.40 -0.98 -13.37
C ASP A 24 0.10 -0.74 -13.11
N LEU A 25 0.57 -0.92 -11.87
CA LEU A 25 2.00 -0.89 -11.52
C LEU A 25 2.77 -2.00 -12.24
N LEU A 26 2.27 -3.23 -12.20
CA LEU A 26 2.92 -4.39 -12.80
C LEU A 26 3.06 -4.25 -14.33
N ALA A 27 2.10 -3.59 -14.98
CA ALA A 27 2.13 -3.30 -16.40
C ALA A 27 3.27 -2.32 -16.79
N GLN A 28 3.77 -1.52 -15.86
CA GLN A 28 4.87 -0.57 -16.10
C GLN A 28 6.25 -1.17 -15.81
N VAL A 29 6.32 -2.37 -15.21
CA VAL A 29 7.59 -3.05 -14.94
C VAL A 29 8.25 -3.44 -16.26
N PRO A 30 9.49 -2.97 -16.53
CA PRO A 30 10.23 -3.34 -17.74
C PRO A 30 10.65 -4.82 -17.72
N ALA A 31 11.30 -5.28 -18.78
CA ALA A 31 11.90 -6.61 -18.80
C ALA A 31 12.89 -6.77 -17.64
N LEU A 32 12.78 -7.89 -16.93
CA LEU A 32 13.68 -8.22 -15.83
C LEU A 32 15.02 -8.76 -16.37
N PRO A 33 16.13 -8.60 -15.62
CA PRO A 33 17.45 -9.10 -16.06
C PRO A 33 17.50 -10.62 -16.22
N HIS A 34 16.76 -11.36 -15.41
CA HIS A 34 16.60 -12.80 -15.53
C HIS A 34 15.16 -13.18 -15.85
N THR A 35 14.97 -14.36 -16.44
CA THR A 35 13.67 -14.90 -16.82
C THR A 35 13.50 -16.35 -16.37
N GLY A 36 12.26 -16.84 -16.40
CA GLY A 36 11.96 -18.21 -15.98
C GLY A 36 12.30 -18.47 -14.51
N ALA A 37 12.78 -19.66 -14.21
CA ALA A 37 13.12 -20.09 -12.86
C ALA A 37 14.34 -19.37 -12.23
N ALA A 38 15.11 -18.63 -13.05
CA ALA A 38 16.21 -17.79 -12.58
C ALA A 38 15.74 -16.42 -12.09
N ALA A 39 14.51 -15.99 -12.41
CA ALA A 39 13.96 -14.72 -11.94
C ALA A 39 13.48 -14.82 -10.49
N HIS A 40 13.87 -13.85 -9.67
CA HIS A 40 13.46 -13.75 -8.27
C HIS A 40 12.65 -12.48 -8.05
N VAL A 41 11.47 -12.63 -7.47
CA VAL A 41 10.49 -11.56 -7.26
C VAL A 41 10.07 -11.54 -5.80
N ILE A 42 10.06 -10.37 -5.18
CA ILE A 42 9.51 -10.20 -3.83
C ILE A 42 8.37 -9.20 -3.81
N ASP A 43 7.29 -9.54 -3.09
CA ASP A 43 6.12 -8.71 -2.82
C ASP A 43 6.19 -8.17 -1.39
N LEU A 44 6.52 -6.90 -1.23
CA LEU A 44 6.67 -6.24 0.07
C LEU A 44 5.33 -5.70 0.57
N GLY A 45 4.96 -6.06 1.80
CA GLY A 45 3.64 -5.78 2.34
C GLY A 45 2.56 -6.53 1.57
N CYS A 46 2.81 -7.81 1.30
CA CYS A 46 1.98 -8.67 0.45
C CYS A 46 0.53 -8.85 0.96
N GLY A 47 0.27 -8.52 2.23
CA GLY A 47 -1.04 -8.68 2.84
C GLY A 47 -1.57 -10.11 2.70
N PRO A 48 -2.85 -10.33 2.32
CA PRO A 48 -3.42 -11.65 2.15
C PRO A 48 -3.07 -12.31 0.79
N GLY A 49 -2.05 -11.80 0.07
CA GLY A 49 -1.51 -12.41 -1.14
C GLY A 49 -2.10 -11.94 -2.48
N ASN A 50 -2.94 -10.90 -2.50
CA ASN A 50 -3.60 -10.41 -3.73
C ASN A 50 -2.60 -9.94 -4.80
N SER A 51 -1.61 -9.13 -4.42
CA SER A 51 -0.55 -8.68 -5.33
C SER A 51 0.42 -9.82 -5.68
N THR A 52 0.69 -10.71 -4.72
CA THR A 52 1.53 -11.89 -4.94
C THR A 52 0.94 -12.80 -6.03
N GLU A 53 -0.37 -13.02 -6.04
CA GLU A 53 -1.06 -13.79 -7.08
C GLU A 53 -0.91 -13.17 -8.47
N LEU A 54 -0.96 -11.84 -8.59
CA LEU A 54 -0.71 -11.13 -9.84
C LEU A 54 0.73 -11.30 -10.33
N LEU A 55 1.68 -11.29 -9.40
CA LEU A 55 3.10 -11.53 -9.73
C LEU A 55 3.33 -12.95 -10.25
N ILE A 56 2.71 -13.96 -9.63
CA ILE A 56 2.76 -15.36 -10.08
C ILE A 56 2.14 -15.49 -11.49
N ALA A 57 0.98 -14.89 -11.71
CA ALA A 57 0.33 -14.92 -13.01
C ALA A 57 1.20 -14.26 -14.11
N ARG A 58 1.92 -13.19 -13.78
CA ARG A 58 2.79 -12.46 -14.72
C ARG A 58 4.12 -13.17 -14.96
N TYR A 59 4.65 -13.86 -13.94
CA TYR A 59 5.95 -14.52 -13.94
C TYR A 59 5.81 -15.97 -13.47
N PRO A 60 5.14 -16.85 -14.24
CA PRO A 60 4.72 -18.19 -13.76
C PRO A 60 5.86 -19.14 -13.44
N GLN A 61 7.07 -18.84 -13.91
CA GLN A 61 8.26 -19.66 -13.63
C GLN A 61 9.24 -19.00 -12.66
N ALA A 62 8.96 -17.73 -12.24
CA ALA A 62 9.83 -17.03 -11.30
C ALA A 62 9.65 -17.56 -9.87
N ARG A 63 10.68 -17.39 -9.07
CA ARG A 63 10.58 -17.58 -7.62
C ARG A 63 9.95 -16.32 -7.00
N VAL A 64 8.69 -16.43 -6.60
CA VAL A 64 7.96 -15.34 -5.96
C VAL A 64 7.91 -15.57 -4.46
N VAL A 65 8.23 -14.53 -3.67
CA VAL A 65 8.20 -14.54 -2.21
C VAL A 65 7.31 -13.38 -1.74
N GLY A 66 6.46 -13.59 -0.74
CA GLY A 66 5.71 -12.53 -0.07
C GLY A 66 6.32 -12.16 1.28
N LEU A 67 6.32 -10.87 1.63
CA LEU A 67 6.75 -10.39 2.94
C LEU A 67 5.69 -9.48 3.54
N ASP A 68 5.32 -9.72 4.80
CA ASP A 68 4.45 -8.84 5.58
C ASP A 68 4.79 -8.91 7.07
N SER A 69 4.46 -7.89 7.82
CA SER A 69 4.66 -7.86 9.28
C SER A 69 3.51 -8.51 10.05
N SER A 70 2.31 -8.58 9.45
CA SER A 70 1.07 -9.06 10.07
C SER A 70 0.95 -10.59 10.01
N PRO A 71 0.96 -11.30 11.16
CA PRO A 71 0.70 -12.74 11.19
C PRO A 71 -0.66 -13.13 10.58
N ASN A 72 -1.71 -12.32 10.82
CA ASN A 72 -3.05 -12.59 10.30
C ASN A 72 -3.10 -12.48 8.78
N MET A 73 -2.44 -11.47 8.18
CA MET A 73 -2.33 -11.33 6.74
C MET A 73 -1.58 -12.52 6.13
N LEU A 74 -0.45 -12.91 6.72
CA LEU A 74 0.32 -14.05 6.24
C LEU A 74 -0.41 -15.38 6.38
N ALA A 75 -1.26 -15.54 7.40
CA ALA A 75 -2.10 -16.73 7.56
C ALA A 75 -3.09 -16.87 6.38
N GLU A 76 -3.72 -15.77 5.96
CA GLU A 76 -4.61 -15.77 4.79
C GLU A 76 -3.83 -15.93 3.47
N ALA A 77 -2.66 -15.30 3.35
CA ALA A 77 -1.79 -15.47 2.17
C ALA A 77 -1.38 -16.94 1.97
N ARG A 78 -0.99 -17.64 3.04
CA ARG A 78 -0.64 -19.07 2.98
C ARG A 78 -1.83 -19.98 2.65
N LYS A 79 -3.04 -19.62 3.04
CA LYS A 79 -4.26 -20.36 2.62
C LYS A 79 -4.55 -20.14 1.14
N ARG A 80 -4.36 -18.91 0.65
CA ARG A 80 -4.61 -18.53 -0.74
C ARG A 80 -3.57 -19.12 -1.70
N LEU A 81 -2.30 -19.10 -1.30
CA LEU A 81 -1.13 -19.46 -2.12
C LEU A 81 -0.22 -20.41 -1.33
N PRO A 82 -0.62 -21.68 -1.11
CA PRO A 82 0.08 -22.60 -0.21
C PRO A 82 1.51 -22.94 -0.66
N GLU A 83 1.82 -22.84 -1.94
CA GLU A 83 3.14 -23.15 -2.51
C GLU A 83 4.11 -21.97 -2.48
N VAL A 84 3.66 -20.78 -2.06
CA VAL A 84 4.46 -19.55 -2.03
C VAL A 84 5.13 -19.40 -0.67
N PRO A 85 6.44 -19.17 -0.60
CA PRO A 85 7.09 -18.81 0.66
C PRO A 85 6.67 -17.41 1.12
N PHE A 86 6.24 -17.30 2.37
CA PHE A 86 5.88 -16.06 3.02
C PHE A 86 6.75 -15.81 4.25
N ILE A 87 7.40 -14.64 4.28
CA ILE A 87 8.30 -14.18 5.34
C ILE A 87 7.57 -13.20 6.24
N GLN A 88 7.64 -13.42 7.55
CA GLN A 88 7.21 -12.42 8.52
C GLN A 88 8.39 -11.51 8.88
N ALA A 89 8.34 -10.25 8.46
CA ALA A 89 9.38 -9.26 8.78
C ALA A 89 8.81 -7.84 8.81
N ASP A 90 9.48 -6.98 9.57
CA ASP A 90 9.21 -5.54 9.58
C ASP A 90 9.95 -4.86 8.43
N LEU A 91 9.18 -4.33 7.49
CA LEU A 91 9.69 -3.65 6.30
C LEU A 91 10.56 -2.42 6.62
N ALA A 92 10.35 -1.77 7.77
CA ALA A 92 11.19 -0.64 8.19
C ALA A 92 12.68 -1.02 8.38
N HIS A 93 12.94 -2.30 8.66
CA HIS A 93 14.28 -2.84 8.92
C HIS A 93 14.77 -3.82 7.86
N TRP A 94 13.99 -4.05 6.80
CA TRP A 94 14.32 -4.99 5.73
C TRP A 94 15.03 -4.31 4.56
N LEU A 95 16.03 -4.97 4.01
CA LEU A 95 16.70 -4.62 2.74
C LEU A 95 16.93 -5.88 1.91
N PRO A 96 17.01 -5.77 0.58
CA PRO A 96 17.41 -6.88 -0.29
C PRO A 96 18.73 -7.53 0.17
N GLY A 97 18.78 -8.86 0.24
CA GLY A 97 19.95 -9.59 0.76
C GLY A 97 19.98 -9.76 2.28
N ALA A 98 18.91 -9.40 3.00
CA ALA A 98 18.80 -9.65 4.43
C ALA A 98 18.87 -11.15 4.78
N ALA A 99 19.25 -11.47 6.02
CA ALA A 99 19.33 -12.88 6.47
C ALA A 99 18.02 -13.66 6.33
N ALA A 100 16.86 -12.97 6.40
CA ALA A 100 15.54 -13.55 6.17
C ALA A 100 15.37 -14.06 4.72
N ASP A 101 16.04 -13.46 3.74
CA ASP A 101 15.99 -13.88 2.33
C ASP A 101 16.74 -15.20 2.13
N ALA A 102 17.86 -15.38 2.82
CA ALA A 102 18.64 -16.61 2.76
C ALA A 102 17.83 -17.82 3.26
N ALA A 103 17.00 -17.64 4.28
CA ALA A 103 16.12 -18.68 4.82
C ALA A 103 15.00 -19.10 3.85
N SER A 104 14.59 -18.20 2.93
CA SER A 104 13.59 -18.49 1.90
C SER A 104 14.19 -19.07 0.61
N GLY A 105 15.53 -19.20 0.53
CA GLY A 105 16.23 -19.60 -0.69
C GLY A 105 16.18 -18.55 -1.81
N ALA A 106 15.78 -17.30 -1.46
CA ALA A 106 15.76 -16.20 -2.41
C ALA A 106 17.18 -15.69 -2.65
N GLY A 107 17.55 -15.61 -3.92
CA GLY A 107 18.79 -14.97 -4.39
C GLY A 107 18.62 -13.46 -4.51
N PRO A 108 19.53 -12.77 -5.21
CA PRO A 108 19.32 -11.38 -5.54
C PRO A 108 18.01 -11.22 -6.32
N TYR A 109 17.19 -10.23 -5.90
CA TYR A 109 15.89 -9.98 -6.53
C TYR A 109 16.03 -9.23 -7.85
N ASP A 110 15.30 -9.67 -8.86
CA ASP A 110 15.12 -8.98 -10.13
C ASP A 110 13.99 -7.94 -10.06
N LEU A 111 12.99 -8.20 -9.20
CA LEU A 111 11.89 -7.31 -8.94
C LEU A 111 11.59 -7.24 -7.44
N VAL A 112 11.65 -6.04 -6.90
CA VAL A 112 11.06 -5.67 -5.61
C VAL A 112 9.77 -4.92 -5.89
N PHE A 113 8.64 -5.54 -5.56
CA PHE A 113 7.30 -5.00 -5.80
C PHE A 113 6.64 -4.62 -4.48
N ALA A 114 5.93 -3.49 -4.45
CA ALA A 114 5.24 -3.02 -3.25
C ALA A 114 3.96 -2.26 -3.61
N ASN A 115 2.81 -2.78 -3.17
CA ASN A 115 1.53 -2.15 -3.43
C ASN A 115 0.88 -1.67 -2.12
N ALA A 116 0.77 -0.37 -1.93
CA ALA A 116 0.06 0.29 -0.82
C ALA A 116 0.59 -0.07 0.59
N VAL A 117 1.91 -0.13 0.76
CA VAL A 117 2.56 -0.40 2.06
C VAL A 117 3.43 0.77 2.53
N PHE A 118 4.26 1.37 1.68
CA PHE A 118 5.27 2.36 2.08
C PHE A 118 4.70 3.65 2.67
N GLN A 119 3.46 4.02 2.35
CA GLN A 119 2.80 5.18 2.95
C GLN A 119 2.64 5.09 4.49
N TRP A 120 2.84 3.92 5.07
CA TRP A 120 2.79 3.69 6.52
C TRP A 120 4.14 3.88 7.22
N LEU A 121 5.22 4.00 6.46
CA LEU A 121 6.59 4.15 6.96
C LEU A 121 7.04 5.61 6.78
N PRO A 122 7.27 6.37 7.86
CA PRO A 122 7.67 7.78 7.74
C PRO A 122 8.95 7.99 6.94
N GLU A 123 9.94 7.12 7.11
CA GLU A 123 11.27 7.21 6.47
C GLU A 123 11.36 6.45 5.13
N HIS A 124 10.21 6.09 4.53
CA HIS A 124 10.19 5.30 3.30
C HIS A 124 10.99 5.92 2.12
N PRO A 125 11.10 7.24 1.93
CA PRO A 125 11.89 7.75 0.80
C PRO A 125 13.37 7.36 0.87
N ALA A 126 13.97 7.47 2.06
CA ALA A 126 15.35 7.04 2.29
C ALA A 126 15.48 5.51 2.20
N LEU A 127 14.48 4.77 2.68
CA LEU A 127 14.45 3.31 2.59
C LEU A 127 14.38 2.83 1.13
N LEU A 128 13.55 3.46 0.29
CA LEU A 128 13.47 3.15 -1.15
C LEU A 128 14.82 3.37 -1.86
N ALA A 129 15.52 4.47 -1.55
CA ALA A 129 16.84 4.73 -2.11
C ALA A 129 17.86 3.65 -1.71
N ARG A 130 17.88 3.24 -0.44
CA ARG A 130 18.74 2.16 0.05
C ARG A 130 18.39 0.81 -0.57
N MET A 131 17.11 0.52 -0.78
CA MET A 131 16.68 -0.70 -1.46
C MET A 131 17.17 -0.72 -2.91
N LEU A 132 16.98 0.39 -3.65
CA LEU A 132 17.42 0.49 -5.02
C LEU A 132 18.95 0.39 -5.15
N GLU A 133 19.70 1.02 -4.24
CA GLU A 133 21.16 0.91 -4.16
C GLU A 133 21.62 -0.55 -3.96
N ALA A 134 20.93 -1.31 -3.11
CA ALA A 134 21.25 -2.70 -2.77
C ALA A 134 20.88 -3.71 -3.88
N LEU A 135 20.07 -3.32 -4.85
CA LEU A 135 19.68 -4.20 -5.96
C LEU A 135 20.82 -4.39 -6.95
N ALA A 136 20.83 -5.57 -7.60
CA ALA A 136 21.73 -5.86 -8.71
C ALA A 136 21.44 -4.96 -9.93
N PRO A 137 22.45 -4.68 -10.79
CA PRO A 137 22.24 -3.94 -12.02
C PRO A 137 21.11 -4.51 -12.89
N GLY A 138 20.21 -3.63 -13.36
CA GLY A 138 19.05 -3.99 -14.16
C GLY A 138 17.82 -4.43 -13.37
N ALA A 139 17.95 -4.77 -12.09
CA ALA A 139 16.82 -5.11 -11.23
C ALA A 139 15.88 -3.91 -11.04
N VAL A 140 14.61 -4.18 -10.73
CA VAL A 140 13.54 -3.18 -10.70
C VAL A 140 12.97 -3.04 -9.29
N LEU A 141 12.79 -1.80 -8.86
CA LEU A 141 11.98 -1.41 -7.71
C LEU A 141 10.68 -0.79 -8.24
N ALA A 142 9.54 -1.44 -7.98
CA ALA A 142 8.22 -0.99 -8.40
C ALA A 142 7.33 -0.76 -7.18
N VAL A 143 6.90 0.48 -6.97
CA VAL A 143 6.16 0.90 -5.77
C VAL A 143 4.92 1.69 -6.16
N GLN A 144 3.81 1.41 -5.49
CA GLN A 144 2.59 2.22 -5.56
C GLN A 144 2.15 2.61 -4.15
N MET A 145 1.74 3.86 -3.97
CA MET A 145 1.23 4.40 -2.71
C MET A 145 -0.01 5.27 -2.91
N PRO A 146 -1.05 5.16 -2.06
CA PRO A 146 -2.12 6.16 -2.03
C PRO A 146 -1.59 7.55 -1.66
N ASP A 147 -1.87 8.54 -2.52
CA ASP A 147 -1.54 9.96 -2.32
C ASP A 147 -2.82 10.79 -2.14
N ASN A 148 -3.61 10.39 -1.16
CA ASN A 148 -5.00 10.82 -0.98
C ASN A 148 -5.25 11.60 0.32
N ILE A 149 -4.19 12.02 1.01
CA ILE A 149 -4.32 12.76 2.28
C ILE A 149 -5.05 14.09 2.11
N ALA A 150 -4.89 14.77 0.96
CA ALA A 150 -5.58 16.02 0.67
C ALA A 150 -7.05 15.83 0.25
N GLU A 151 -7.44 14.61 -0.16
CA GLU A 151 -8.81 14.34 -0.59
C GLU A 151 -9.83 14.51 0.56
N PRO A 152 -11.07 14.90 0.26
CA PRO A 152 -12.09 15.14 1.29
C PRO A 152 -12.26 13.93 2.23
N SER A 153 -12.21 12.70 1.72
CA SER A 153 -12.31 11.49 2.53
C SER A 153 -11.26 11.43 3.66
N HIS A 154 -10.03 11.86 3.43
CA HIS A 154 -8.96 11.83 4.44
C HIS A 154 -8.83 13.16 5.19
N ARG A 155 -9.08 14.28 4.53
CA ARG A 155 -9.07 15.60 5.16
C ARG A 155 -10.13 15.70 6.27
N LEU A 156 -11.34 15.23 6.01
CA LEU A 156 -12.45 15.25 6.96
C LEU A 156 -12.21 14.40 8.20
N MET A 157 -11.49 13.26 8.09
CA MET A 157 -11.06 12.48 9.26
C MET A 157 -10.25 13.35 10.24
N ARG A 158 -9.26 14.08 9.71
CA ARG A 158 -8.38 14.95 10.51
C ARG A 158 -9.13 16.13 11.12
N GLU A 159 -9.99 16.78 10.34
CA GLU A 159 -10.81 17.90 10.82
C GLU A 159 -11.71 17.48 11.99
N ILE A 160 -12.40 16.34 11.87
CA ILE A 160 -13.28 15.81 12.90
C ILE A 160 -12.48 15.36 14.13
N ALA A 161 -11.31 14.74 13.91
CA ALA A 161 -10.44 14.33 15.00
C ALA A 161 -10.02 15.50 15.91
N GLN A 162 -9.84 16.70 15.32
CA GLN A 162 -9.45 17.91 16.06
C GLN A 162 -10.62 18.59 16.79
N GLN A 163 -11.87 18.31 16.44
CA GLN A 163 -13.06 19.06 16.88
C GLN A 163 -13.93 18.33 17.93
N GLY A 164 -13.59 17.12 18.31
CA GLY A 164 -14.39 16.30 19.22
C GLY A 164 -13.80 16.16 20.62
N PRO A 165 -14.54 15.53 21.54
CA PRO A 165 -14.02 15.19 22.88
C PRO A 165 -12.81 14.25 22.83
N TRP A 166 -12.60 13.60 21.71
CA TRP A 166 -11.51 12.68 21.39
C TRP A 166 -10.23 13.34 20.87
N ALA A 167 -10.19 14.68 20.76
CA ALA A 167 -9.07 15.37 20.10
C ALA A 167 -7.69 15.02 20.71
N ALA A 168 -7.62 14.92 22.03
CA ALA A 168 -6.37 14.52 22.70
C ALA A 168 -5.97 13.06 22.37
N LYS A 169 -6.94 12.13 22.28
CA LYS A 169 -6.69 10.73 21.92
C LYS A 169 -6.21 10.57 20.48
N LEU A 170 -6.67 11.44 19.56
CA LEU A 170 -6.45 11.35 18.14
C LEU A 170 -5.37 12.30 17.60
N ALA A 171 -4.64 12.99 18.46
CA ALA A 171 -3.62 13.96 18.07
C ALA A 171 -2.52 13.38 17.13
N GLN A 172 -2.25 12.09 17.21
CA GLN A 172 -1.25 11.37 16.40
C GLN A 172 -1.86 10.33 15.44
N ALA A 173 -3.19 10.36 15.24
CA ALA A 173 -3.87 9.34 14.45
C ALA A 173 -3.61 9.46 12.93
N ALA A 174 -3.34 10.66 12.43
CA ALA A 174 -3.15 10.92 11.02
C ALA A 174 -1.75 10.54 10.55
N ARG A 175 -1.64 9.75 9.47
CA ARG A 175 -0.36 9.60 8.79
C ARG A 175 0.07 10.91 8.12
N ALA A 176 1.38 11.09 7.92
CA ALA A 176 1.93 12.20 7.15
C ALA A 176 1.53 12.12 5.65
N PRO A 177 1.42 13.25 4.95
CA PRO A 177 1.33 13.25 3.49
C PRO A 177 2.59 12.64 2.87
N LEU A 178 2.46 12.15 1.64
CA LEU A 178 3.65 11.76 0.87
C LEU A 178 4.49 13.01 0.59
N PRO A 179 5.82 12.88 0.59
CA PRO A 179 6.70 13.95 0.10
C PRO A 179 6.39 14.33 -1.36
N PRO A 180 6.75 15.54 -1.80
CA PRO A 180 6.62 15.92 -3.21
C PRO A 180 7.38 14.96 -4.13
N VAL A 181 6.86 14.72 -5.34
CA VAL A 181 7.47 13.82 -6.35
C VAL A 181 8.95 14.14 -6.59
N ARG A 182 9.31 15.44 -6.58
CA ARG A 182 10.70 15.86 -6.71
C ARG A 182 11.63 15.24 -5.67
N HIS A 183 11.17 15.08 -4.44
CA HIS A 183 11.97 14.48 -3.37
C HIS A 183 12.33 13.00 -3.69
N TYR A 184 11.38 12.23 -4.20
CA TYR A 184 11.66 10.86 -4.66
C TYR A 184 12.61 10.85 -5.86
N TYR A 185 12.41 11.78 -6.81
CA TYR A 185 13.28 11.88 -7.96
C TYR A 185 14.73 12.13 -7.54
N ASP A 186 14.96 13.13 -6.69
CA ASP A 186 16.30 13.52 -6.25
C ASP A 186 17.03 12.38 -5.49
N LEU A 187 16.27 11.52 -4.76
CA LEU A 187 16.84 10.38 -4.04
C LEU A 187 17.10 9.16 -4.93
N LEU A 188 16.25 8.89 -5.92
CA LEU A 188 16.30 7.66 -6.70
C LEU A 188 17.07 7.80 -8.02
N ALA A 189 17.10 8.99 -8.63
CA ALA A 189 17.75 9.22 -9.91
C ALA A 189 19.26 8.87 -9.91
N PRO A 190 20.05 9.12 -8.83
CA PRO A 190 21.46 8.72 -8.79
C PRO A 190 21.68 7.20 -8.98
N TRP A 191 20.71 6.38 -8.59
CA TRP A 191 20.80 4.91 -8.63
C TRP A 191 20.07 4.30 -9.83
N SER A 192 19.33 5.11 -10.59
CA SER A 192 18.44 4.62 -11.67
C SER A 192 19.09 4.72 -13.05
N ALA A 193 18.99 3.67 -13.86
CA ALA A 193 19.15 3.72 -15.31
C ALA A 193 17.87 4.25 -15.98
N ARG A 194 16.70 3.88 -15.42
CA ARG A 194 15.38 4.38 -15.77
C ARG A 194 14.61 4.68 -14.49
N LEU A 195 13.91 5.82 -14.46
CA LEU A 195 13.07 6.23 -13.35
C LEU A 195 11.77 6.86 -13.87
N ASP A 196 10.65 6.21 -13.64
CA ASP A 196 9.31 6.70 -13.95
C ASP A 196 8.58 7.04 -12.65
N LEU A 197 8.08 8.26 -12.56
CA LEU A 197 7.28 8.77 -11.43
C LEU A 197 5.99 9.37 -12.00
N PHE A 198 4.84 8.81 -11.67
CA PHE A 198 3.56 9.28 -12.21
C PHE A 198 2.42 9.07 -11.22
N HIS A 199 1.31 9.79 -11.46
CA HIS A 199 0.07 9.62 -10.72
C HIS A 199 -1.01 9.01 -11.60
N ILE A 200 -1.88 8.20 -10.97
CA ILE A 200 -3.14 7.76 -11.54
C ILE A 200 -4.26 8.15 -10.58
N ASP A 201 -5.28 8.84 -11.09
CA ASP A 201 -6.50 9.16 -10.37
C ASP A 201 -7.56 8.09 -10.63
N TYR A 202 -7.85 7.28 -9.62
CA TYR A 202 -8.98 6.36 -9.67
C TYR A 202 -10.24 7.09 -9.17
N ASN A 203 -11.36 6.86 -9.87
CA ASN A 203 -12.66 7.38 -9.46
C ASN A 203 -13.58 6.18 -9.20
N HIS A 204 -13.80 5.86 -7.93
CA HIS A 204 -14.64 4.73 -7.53
C HIS A 204 -16.09 5.18 -7.41
N ALA A 205 -16.99 4.59 -8.20
CA ALA A 205 -18.41 4.86 -8.16
C ALA A 205 -19.04 4.04 -7.00
N LEU A 206 -19.37 4.72 -5.90
CA LEU A 206 -19.89 4.12 -4.67
C LEU A 206 -21.36 4.46 -4.47
N SER A 207 -22.12 3.62 -3.76
CA SER A 207 -23.56 3.71 -3.58
C SER A 207 -24.02 4.81 -2.63
N GLY A 208 -23.09 5.50 -1.96
CA GLY A 208 -23.42 6.60 -1.04
C GLY A 208 -22.32 6.85 -0.02
N PRO A 209 -22.56 7.80 0.92
CA PRO A 209 -21.58 8.17 1.95
C PRO A 209 -21.14 7.01 2.83
N GLU A 210 -22.05 6.11 3.16
CA GLU A 210 -21.78 4.91 3.99
C GLU A 210 -20.79 3.98 3.31
N ALA A 211 -20.87 3.85 1.98
CA ALA A 211 -19.93 3.05 1.21
C ALA A 211 -18.52 3.66 1.20
N VAL A 212 -18.39 4.99 1.25
CA VAL A 212 -17.08 5.65 1.47
C VAL A 212 -16.54 5.33 2.85
N VAL A 213 -17.37 5.42 3.89
CA VAL A 213 -16.98 5.08 5.26
C VAL A 213 -16.52 3.63 5.33
N GLU A 214 -17.25 2.72 4.73
CA GLU A 214 -16.87 1.29 4.67
C GLU A 214 -15.53 1.09 3.93
N TRP A 215 -15.34 1.76 2.79
CA TRP A 215 -14.10 1.72 2.02
C TRP A 215 -12.87 2.07 2.85
N VAL A 216 -12.94 3.18 3.60
CA VAL A 216 -11.80 3.67 4.38
C VAL A 216 -11.67 3.04 5.76
N SER A 217 -12.70 2.34 6.25
CA SER A 217 -12.72 1.73 7.60
C SER A 217 -11.64 0.67 7.79
N GLY A 218 -11.32 -0.07 6.73
CA GLY A 218 -10.26 -1.08 6.77
C GLY A 218 -8.83 -0.52 6.68
N THR A 219 -8.67 0.79 6.44
CA THR A 219 -7.38 1.42 6.16
C THR A 219 -7.23 2.77 6.87
N GLY A 220 -7.48 3.87 6.15
CA GLY A 220 -7.22 5.24 6.62
C GLY A 220 -8.00 5.67 7.87
N LEU A 221 -9.16 5.08 8.11
CA LEU A 221 -10.00 5.42 9.27
C LEU A 221 -9.60 4.65 10.54
N ARG A 222 -8.93 3.51 10.43
CA ARG A 222 -8.50 2.69 11.59
C ARG A 222 -7.75 3.50 12.66
N PRO A 223 -6.69 4.25 12.35
CA PRO A 223 -5.94 4.99 13.36
C PRO A 223 -6.80 5.97 14.17
N PHE A 224 -7.91 6.44 13.56
CA PHE A 224 -8.87 7.33 14.23
C PHE A 224 -9.90 6.56 15.08
N LEU A 225 -10.26 5.34 14.71
CA LEU A 225 -11.29 4.58 15.40
C LEU A 225 -10.76 3.71 16.53
N ASP A 226 -9.55 3.16 16.37
CA ASP A 226 -8.96 2.21 17.32
C ASP A 226 -8.77 2.79 18.74
N PRO A 227 -8.42 4.08 18.94
CA PRO A 227 -8.31 4.68 20.27
C PRO A 227 -9.64 5.04 20.95
N LEU A 228 -10.77 4.99 20.21
CA LEU A 228 -12.09 5.43 20.68
C LEU A 228 -12.85 4.30 21.34
N ASP A 229 -13.61 4.63 22.40
CA ASP A 229 -14.63 3.74 22.92
C ASP A 229 -15.86 3.65 21.97
N ASN A 230 -16.81 2.78 22.31
CA ASN A 230 -17.96 2.52 21.44
C ASN A 230 -18.84 3.76 21.21
N ALA A 231 -19.05 4.59 22.22
CA ALA A 231 -19.87 5.80 22.14
C ALA A 231 -19.18 6.89 21.32
N GLU A 232 -17.88 7.12 21.56
CA GLU A 232 -17.05 8.04 20.79
C GLU A 232 -16.96 7.61 19.32
N ARG A 233 -16.74 6.31 19.07
CA ARG A 233 -16.70 5.75 17.73
C ARG A 233 -17.99 5.96 16.96
N ALA A 234 -19.14 5.72 17.58
CA ALA A 234 -20.45 5.95 16.96
C ALA A 234 -20.65 7.44 16.61
N GLN A 235 -20.29 8.35 17.51
CA GLN A 235 -20.38 9.78 17.27
C GLN A 235 -19.41 10.26 16.18
N PHE A 236 -18.16 9.76 16.19
CA PHE A 236 -17.17 10.08 15.16
C PHE A 236 -17.67 9.65 13.78
N LEU A 237 -18.13 8.41 13.66
CA LEU A 237 -18.65 7.87 12.40
C LEU A 237 -19.88 8.64 11.92
N ALA A 238 -20.83 8.99 12.78
CA ALA A 238 -22.00 9.78 12.41
C ALA A 238 -21.61 11.16 11.84
N ARG A 239 -20.70 11.87 12.51
CA ARG A 239 -20.17 13.17 12.02
C ARG A 239 -19.42 13.00 10.72
N TYR A 240 -18.60 11.98 10.61
CA TYR A 240 -17.80 11.73 9.41
C TYR A 240 -18.70 11.41 8.20
N THR A 241 -19.70 10.53 8.35
CA THR A 241 -20.65 10.19 7.30
C THR A 241 -21.42 11.44 6.81
N ALA A 242 -21.90 12.26 7.74
CA ALA A 242 -22.60 13.50 7.39
C ALA A 242 -21.71 14.48 6.60
N ARG A 243 -20.42 14.61 6.95
CA ARG A 243 -19.48 15.47 6.25
C ARG A 243 -19.08 14.88 4.88
N ILE A 244 -19.00 13.57 4.76
CA ILE A 244 -18.79 12.88 3.47
C ILE A 244 -19.96 13.15 2.53
N ALA A 245 -21.21 13.04 3.00
CA ALA A 245 -22.40 13.34 2.19
C ALA A 245 -22.39 14.77 1.63
N GLN A 246 -21.86 15.74 2.39
CA GLN A 246 -21.74 17.13 1.94
C GLN A 246 -20.60 17.33 0.93
N ALA A 247 -19.50 16.59 1.08
CA ALA A 247 -18.29 16.75 0.27
C ALA A 247 -18.34 16.03 -1.08
N TYR A 248 -19.16 14.98 -1.18
CA TYR A 248 -19.31 14.16 -2.38
C TYR A 248 -20.77 14.16 -2.85
N PRO A 249 -21.15 15.08 -3.76
CA PRO A 249 -22.49 15.09 -4.32
C PRO A 249 -22.75 13.84 -5.14
N LEU A 250 -24.01 13.41 -5.16
CA LEU A 250 -24.43 12.29 -5.99
C LEU A 250 -24.44 12.67 -7.48
N ALA A 251 -23.98 11.76 -8.32
CA ALA A 251 -24.10 11.83 -9.77
C ALA A 251 -25.53 11.51 -10.22
N GLN A 252 -25.82 11.62 -11.52
CA GLN A 252 -27.16 11.39 -12.08
C GLN A 252 -27.71 9.98 -11.86
N ASP A 253 -26.82 8.99 -11.73
CA ASP A 253 -27.16 7.59 -11.45
C ASP A 253 -27.31 7.28 -9.94
N GLY A 254 -27.28 8.30 -9.10
CA GLY A 254 -27.39 8.16 -7.63
C GLY A 254 -26.12 7.69 -6.93
N LYS A 255 -25.00 7.55 -7.63
CA LYS A 255 -23.70 7.19 -7.05
C LYS A 255 -22.87 8.43 -6.75
N LEU A 256 -21.94 8.31 -5.82
CA LEU A 256 -20.89 9.30 -5.62
C LEU A 256 -19.57 8.80 -6.24
N LEU A 257 -18.71 9.73 -6.67
CA LEU A 257 -17.39 9.42 -7.19
C LEU A 257 -16.34 9.72 -6.13
N LEU A 258 -15.76 8.67 -5.57
CA LEU A 258 -14.63 8.78 -4.66
C LEU A 258 -13.34 8.87 -5.48
N ARG A 259 -12.77 10.08 -5.59
CA ARG A 259 -11.44 10.27 -6.19
C ARG A 259 -10.38 9.70 -5.25
N PHE A 260 -9.46 8.89 -5.81
CA PHE A 260 -8.43 8.20 -5.05
C PHE A 260 -7.09 8.22 -5.80
N PRO A 261 -6.34 9.34 -5.73
CA PRO A 261 -5.05 9.47 -6.40
C PRO A 261 -4.00 8.56 -5.76
N ARG A 262 -3.11 8.07 -6.61
CA ARG A 262 -2.01 7.19 -6.23
C ARG A 262 -0.73 7.58 -6.94
N LEU A 263 0.39 7.58 -6.22
CA LEU A 263 1.73 7.76 -6.74
C LEU A 263 2.31 6.40 -7.13
N PHE A 264 2.93 6.34 -8.30
CA PHE A 264 3.63 5.20 -8.85
C PHE A 264 5.11 5.56 -9.05
N ILE A 265 5.98 4.63 -8.71
CA ILE A 265 7.44 4.73 -8.84
C ILE A 265 7.92 3.43 -9.47
N VAL A 266 8.57 3.51 -10.63
CA VAL A 266 9.25 2.38 -11.27
C VAL A 266 10.68 2.79 -11.54
N ALA A 267 11.61 2.21 -10.80
CA ALA A 267 13.03 2.49 -10.89
C ALA A 267 13.81 1.24 -11.29
N GLN A 268 14.58 1.32 -12.37
CA GLN A 268 15.52 0.26 -12.77
C GLN A 268 16.92 0.62 -12.32
N ARG A 269 17.56 -0.28 -11.58
CA ARG A 269 18.92 -0.09 -11.05
C ARG A 269 19.92 0.07 -12.19
N ARG A 270 20.76 1.11 -12.10
CA ARG A 270 21.88 1.29 -13.06
C ARG A 270 23.00 0.27 -12.81
N GLY A 271 23.80 0.04 -13.84
CA GLY A 271 25.03 -0.72 -13.75
C GLY A 271 26.16 0.00 -13.01
#